data_f674c8838a4266c857145114c8d3d6aa
#
_entry.id   f674c8838a4266c857145114c8d3d6aa
#
_cell.length_a   1.000
_cell.length_b   1.000
_cell.length_c   1.000
_cell.angle_alpha   90.00
_cell.angle_beta   90.00
_cell.angle_gamma   90.00
#
_symmetry.space_group_name_H-M   'P 1'
#
loop_
_entity.id
_entity.type
_entity.pdbx_description
1 polymer ?
#
loop_
_entity_poly.entity_id
_entity_poly.type
_entity_poly.pdbx_seq_one_letter_code
_entity_poly.pdbx_strand_id
1 'polypeptide(L)'
;MVSGEFTRLWTKLSREWKNNLEQSLAPLTEGQLNVLELLLQHQPMKPSDLLQYLATTPAAITTLLDRMERNELIERSRDDNDRRIVWVAVSEKGKAEAERGSTIRTEMIEQSLDRISSHNQQLLVYLLGKVANL
;
A
#
# COMPACT_ATOMS: atom_id res chain seq x y z
N MET A 1 -12.49 28.37 -9.68
CA MET A 1 -12.22 27.47 -10.79
C MET A 1 -12.27 26.01 -10.31
N VAL A 2 -12.75 25.12 -11.15
CA VAL A 2 -12.93 23.69 -10.80
C VAL A 2 -11.62 23.06 -10.35
N SER A 3 -10.51 23.31 -11.05
CA SER A 3 -9.21 22.72 -10.74
C SER A 3 -8.70 23.11 -9.34
N GLY A 4 -8.87 24.39 -8.97
CA GLY A 4 -8.46 24.85 -7.64
C GLY A 4 -9.31 24.25 -6.52
N GLU A 5 -10.59 24.15 -6.74
CA GLU A 5 -11.51 23.54 -5.79
C GLU A 5 -11.25 22.03 -5.67
N PHE A 6 -11.05 21.34 -6.78
CA PHE A 6 -10.66 19.94 -6.77
C PHE A 6 -9.37 19.71 -5.97
N THR A 7 -8.34 20.54 -6.24
CA THR A 7 -7.06 20.42 -5.53
C THR A 7 -7.23 20.57 -4.02
N ARG A 8 -8.01 21.57 -3.61
CA ARG A 8 -8.28 21.81 -2.18
C ARG A 8 -8.96 20.62 -1.52
N LEU A 9 -10.00 20.08 -2.15
CA LEU A 9 -10.76 18.95 -1.60
C LEU A 9 -9.94 17.67 -1.61
N TRP A 10 -9.21 17.41 -2.69
CA TRP A 10 -8.35 16.24 -2.79
C TRP A 10 -7.24 16.26 -1.76
N THR A 11 -6.60 17.41 -1.57
CA THR A 11 -5.54 17.58 -0.56
C THR A 11 -6.07 17.31 0.84
N LYS A 12 -7.25 17.85 1.16
CA LYS A 12 -7.89 17.63 2.46
C LYS A 12 -8.20 16.15 2.67
N LEU A 13 -8.87 15.54 1.71
CA LEU A 13 -9.33 14.15 1.80
C LEU A 13 -8.16 13.17 1.90
N SER A 14 -7.18 13.31 1.02
CA SER A 14 -6.01 12.42 1.02
C SER A 14 -5.17 12.55 2.29
N ARG A 15 -5.05 13.76 2.83
CA ARG A 15 -4.34 13.99 4.09
C ARG A 15 -5.07 13.35 5.27
N GLU A 16 -6.38 13.50 5.35
CA GLU A 16 -7.18 12.88 6.40
C GLU A 16 -7.09 11.36 6.34
N TRP A 17 -7.21 10.79 5.15
CA TRP A 17 -7.09 9.34 4.96
C TRP A 17 -5.72 8.83 5.37
N LYS A 18 -4.66 9.53 4.95
CA LYS A 18 -3.29 9.14 5.31
C LYS A 18 -3.07 9.17 6.81
N ASN A 19 -3.48 10.25 7.48
CA ASN A 19 -3.29 10.38 8.93
C ASN A 19 -4.09 9.33 9.70
N ASN A 20 -5.34 9.10 9.33
CA ASN A 20 -6.19 8.11 9.98
C ASN A 20 -5.65 6.69 9.77
N LEU A 21 -5.19 6.40 8.56
CA LEU A 21 -4.62 5.10 8.24
C LEU A 21 -3.35 4.84 9.05
N GLU A 22 -2.43 5.80 9.11
CA GLU A 22 -1.19 5.67 9.88
C GLU A 22 -1.47 5.40 11.36
N GLN A 23 -2.43 6.10 11.96
CA GLN A 23 -2.79 5.90 13.37
C GLN A 23 -3.40 4.52 13.60
N SER A 24 -4.28 4.08 12.72
CA SER A 24 -4.98 2.80 12.87
C SER A 24 -4.12 1.60 12.54
N LEU A 25 -3.15 1.76 11.63
CA LEU A 25 -2.23 0.68 11.23
C LEU A 25 -1.14 0.41 12.26
N ALA A 26 -0.75 1.39 13.06
CA ALA A 26 0.41 1.27 13.94
C ALA A 26 0.40 -0.06 14.72
N PRO A 27 1.55 -0.73 14.85
CA PRO A 27 2.90 -0.32 14.47
C PRO A 27 3.26 -0.50 12.99
N LEU A 28 2.38 -1.05 12.17
CA LEU A 28 2.60 -1.19 10.73
C LEU A 28 2.53 0.20 10.08
N THR A 29 3.37 0.45 9.08
CA THR A 29 3.31 1.67 8.28
C THR A 29 2.58 1.41 6.96
N GLU A 30 2.07 2.46 6.32
CA GLU A 30 1.45 2.34 5.01
C GLU A 30 2.43 1.79 3.97
N GLY A 31 3.69 2.24 4.01
CA GLY A 31 4.72 1.74 3.12
C GLY A 31 4.95 0.25 3.28
N GLN A 32 4.97 -0.24 4.51
CA GLN A 32 5.08 -1.67 4.79
C GLN A 32 3.87 -2.44 4.28
N LEU A 33 2.67 -1.91 4.49
CA LEU A 33 1.44 -2.53 3.98
C LEU A 33 1.48 -2.66 2.45
N ASN A 34 1.89 -1.60 1.76
CA ASN A 34 2.00 -1.61 0.30
C ASN A 34 2.97 -2.69 -0.20
N VAL A 35 4.12 -2.85 0.46
CA VAL A 35 5.09 -3.89 0.12
C VAL A 35 4.51 -5.28 0.38
N LEU A 36 3.85 -5.48 1.52
CA LEU A 36 3.22 -6.77 1.83
C LEU A 36 2.19 -7.15 0.77
N GLU A 37 1.36 -6.21 0.37
CA GLU A 37 0.33 -6.47 -0.65
C GLU A 37 0.94 -6.80 -2.02
N LEU A 38 1.99 -6.10 -2.43
CA LEU A 38 2.70 -6.40 -3.67
C LEU A 38 3.32 -7.79 -3.64
N LEU A 39 3.97 -8.14 -2.53
CA LEU A 39 4.59 -9.45 -2.36
C LEU A 39 3.55 -10.57 -2.41
N LEU A 40 2.41 -10.38 -1.76
CA LEU A 40 1.34 -11.40 -1.76
C LEU A 40 0.80 -11.66 -3.16
N GLN A 41 0.83 -10.64 -4.04
CA GLN A 41 0.40 -10.79 -5.43
C GLN A 41 1.46 -11.45 -6.32
N HIS A 42 2.74 -11.21 -6.05
CA HIS A 42 3.83 -11.51 -6.98
C HIS A 42 4.97 -12.34 -6.39
N GLN A 43 4.86 -12.77 -5.12
CA GLN A 43 5.98 -13.44 -4.44
C GLN A 43 6.39 -14.77 -5.09
N PRO A 44 7.68 -15.13 -5.00
CA PRO A 44 8.72 -14.30 -4.41
C PRO A 44 9.18 -13.21 -5.35
N MET A 45 9.71 -12.12 -4.80
CA MET A 45 10.23 -11.00 -5.58
C MET A 45 11.66 -10.66 -5.15
N LYS A 46 12.43 -10.11 -6.07
CA LYS A 46 13.72 -9.49 -5.74
C LYS A 46 13.45 -8.04 -5.27
N PRO A 47 14.32 -7.46 -4.44
CA PRO A 47 14.18 -6.05 -4.07
C PRO A 47 14.06 -5.11 -5.28
N SER A 48 14.81 -5.38 -6.35
CA SER A 48 14.75 -4.59 -7.58
C SER A 48 13.39 -4.66 -8.29
N ASP A 49 12.67 -5.77 -8.13
CA ASP A 49 11.34 -5.92 -8.74
C ASP A 49 10.32 -4.99 -8.08
N LEU A 50 10.47 -4.73 -6.78
CA LEU A 50 9.58 -3.81 -6.05
C LEU A 50 9.68 -2.39 -6.58
N LEU A 51 10.85 -1.97 -7.08
CA LEU A 51 11.05 -0.64 -7.63
C LEU A 51 10.19 -0.37 -8.87
N GLN A 52 9.74 -1.40 -9.56
CA GLN A 52 8.87 -1.26 -10.72
C GLN A 52 7.45 -0.80 -10.34
N TYR A 53 7.06 -1.06 -9.10
CA TYR A 53 5.71 -0.76 -8.60
C TYR A 53 5.67 0.43 -7.64
N LEU A 54 6.80 0.79 -7.04
CA LEU A 54 6.88 1.80 -5.98
C LEU A 54 7.71 3.00 -6.45
N ALA A 55 7.20 4.20 -6.22
CA ALA A 55 7.90 5.44 -6.53
C ALA A 55 8.92 5.74 -5.41
N THR A 56 10.06 5.04 -5.43
CA THR A 56 11.07 5.11 -4.38
C THR A 56 12.45 4.80 -4.94
N THR A 57 13.46 4.82 -4.09
CA THR A 57 14.87 4.57 -4.45
C THR A 57 15.34 3.20 -3.96
N PRO A 58 16.41 2.63 -4.56
CA PRO A 58 16.97 1.36 -4.07
C PRO A 58 17.39 1.43 -2.60
N ALA A 59 17.95 2.54 -2.15
CA ALA A 59 18.36 2.72 -0.75
C ALA A 59 17.15 2.71 0.18
N ALA A 60 16.06 3.36 -0.19
CA ALA A 60 14.82 3.38 0.60
C ALA A 60 14.19 1.99 0.69
N ILE A 61 14.19 1.23 -0.39
CA ILE A 61 13.69 -0.15 -0.41
C ILE A 61 14.54 -1.03 0.52
N THR A 62 15.86 -0.93 0.45
CA THR A 62 16.74 -1.71 1.34
C THR A 62 16.43 -1.43 2.80
N THR A 63 16.32 -0.15 3.18
CA THR A 63 15.99 0.25 4.55
C THR A 63 14.63 -0.29 4.98
N LEU A 64 13.64 -0.19 4.10
CA LEU A 64 12.28 -0.67 4.37
C LEU A 64 12.24 -2.18 4.58
N LEU A 65 12.89 -2.94 3.69
CA LEU A 65 12.93 -4.40 3.78
C LEU A 65 13.72 -4.86 5.02
N ASP A 66 14.81 -4.17 5.38
CA ASP A 66 15.56 -4.48 6.60
C ASP A 66 14.69 -4.36 7.85
N ARG A 67 13.88 -3.31 7.93
CA ARG A 67 12.94 -3.11 9.04
C ARG A 67 11.84 -4.17 9.04
N MET A 68 11.32 -4.52 7.86
CA MET A 68 10.27 -5.52 7.74
C MET A 68 10.77 -6.91 8.12
N GLU A 69 12.00 -7.26 7.76
CA GLU A 69 12.62 -8.52 8.19
C GLU A 69 12.83 -8.54 9.70
N ARG A 70 13.33 -7.44 10.27
CA ARG A 70 13.52 -7.30 11.71
C ARG A 70 12.22 -7.45 12.48
N ASN A 71 11.12 -6.94 11.91
CA ASN A 71 9.78 -7.07 12.49
C ASN A 71 9.10 -8.39 12.15
N GLU A 72 9.81 -9.31 11.49
CA GLU A 72 9.32 -10.64 11.13
C GLU A 72 8.15 -10.65 10.15
N LEU A 73 8.02 -9.59 9.35
CA LEU A 73 6.95 -9.47 8.35
C LEU A 73 7.29 -10.16 7.03
N ILE A 74 8.58 -10.26 6.73
CA ILE A 74 9.09 -10.88 5.52
C ILE A 74 10.25 -11.82 5.86
N GLU A 75 10.53 -12.71 4.92
CA GLU A 75 11.66 -13.62 4.96
C GLU A 75 12.48 -13.44 3.69
N ARG A 76 13.80 -13.41 3.84
CA ARG A 76 14.73 -13.35 2.72
C ARG A 76 15.42 -14.69 2.57
N SER A 77 15.62 -15.12 1.34
CA SER A 77 16.38 -16.32 1.03
C SER A 77 17.22 -16.09 -0.22
N ARG A 78 18.43 -16.66 -0.22
CA ARG A 78 19.29 -16.59 -1.39
C ARG A 78 18.89 -17.66 -2.39
N ASP A 79 19.02 -17.33 -3.68
CA ASP A 79 18.77 -18.28 -4.74
C ASP A 79 19.77 -19.44 -4.68
N ASP A 80 19.30 -20.65 -4.91
CA ASP A 80 20.14 -21.85 -4.81
C ASP A 80 21.22 -21.89 -5.90
N ASN A 81 20.92 -21.36 -7.05
CA ASN A 81 21.81 -21.39 -8.22
C ASN A 81 22.68 -20.14 -8.35
N ASP A 82 22.20 -18.98 -7.88
CA ASP A 82 22.94 -17.71 -7.93
C ASP A 82 22.80 -16.97 -6.60
N ARG A 83 23.84 -17.06 -5.76
CA ARG A 83 23.86 -16.49 -4.41
C ARG A 83 23.79 -14.96 -4.38
N ARG A 84 23.96 -14.30 -5.52
CA ARG A 84 23.80 -12.85 -5.63
C ARG A 84 22.33 -12.44 -5.61
N ILE A 85 21.42 -13.35 -5.95
CA ILE A 85 19.98 -13.11 -5.98
C ILE A 85 19.40 -13.40 -4.60
N VAL A 86 18.65 -12.41 -4.09
CA VAL A 86 17.92 -12.52 -2.83
C VAL A 86 16.43 -12.44 -3.13
N TRP A 87 15.71 -13.46 -2.69
CA TRP A 87 14.25 -13.51 -2.82
C TRP A 87 13.60 -13.03 -1.53
N VAL A 88 12.50 -12.31 -1.67
CA VAL A 88 11.70 -11.78 -0.56
C VAL A 88 10.30 -12.39 -0.63
N ALA A 89 9.84 -12.91 0.48
CA ALA A 89 8.49 -13.46 0.61
C ALA A 89 7.86 -13.03 1.93
N VAL A 90 6.54 -13.04 1.98
CA VAL A 90 5.78 -12.66 3.18
C VAL A 90 5.76 -13.80 4.17
N SER A 91 6.03 -13.51 5.45
CA SER A 91 5.88 -14.48 6.55
C SER A 91 4.40 -14.66 6.91
N GLU A 92 4.11 -15.64 7.76
CA GLU A 92 2.75 -15.82 8.28
C GLU A 92 2.28 -14.58 9.07
N LYS A 93 3.17 -13.99 9.87
CA LYS A 93 2.88 -12.73 10.57
C LYS A 93 2.61 -11.60 9.59
N GLY A 94 3.41 -11.50 8.53
CA GLY A 94 3.24 -10.49 7.49
C GLY A 94 1.91 -10.63 6.77
N LYS A 95 1.48 -11.85 6.49
CA LYS A 95 0.18 -12.13 5.88
C LYS A 95 -0.97 -11.66 6.77
N ALA A 96 -0.91 -11.97 8.06
CA ALA A 96 -1.92 -11.54 9.02
C ALA A 96 -1.98 -10.00 9.12
N GLU A 97 -0.82 -9.34 9.15
CA GLU A 97 -0.73 -7.89 9.19
C GLU A 97 -1.25 -7.24 7.90
N ALA A 98 -1.01 -7.85 6.75
CA ALA A 98 -1.55 -7.38 5.48
C ALA A 98 -3.08 -7.45 5.47
N GLU A 99 -3.65 -8.54 5.97
CA GLU A 99 -5.10 -8.70 6.08
C GLU A 99 -5.70 -7.67 7.03
N ARG A 100 -5.08 -7.48 8.19
CA ARG A 100 -5.50 -6.47 9.17
C ARG A 100 -5.47 -5.07 8.56
N GLY A 101 -4.36 -4.72 7.91
CA GLY A 101 -4.18 -3.40 7.30
C GLY A 101 -5.15 -3.15 6.15
N SER A 102 -5.38 -4.15 5.31
CA SER A 102 -6.33 -4.05 4.20
C SER A 102 -7.76 -3.82 4.70
N THR A 103 -8.16 -4.52 5.76
CA THR A 103 -9.47 -4.34 6.40
C THR A 103 -9.63 -2.93 6.97
N ILE A 104 -8.62 -2.45 7.69
CA ILE A 104 -8.62 -1.09 8.26
C ILE A 104 -8.80 -0.05 7.16
N ARG A 105 -8.02 -0.16 6.08
CA ARG A 105 -8.10 0.78 4.96
C ARG A 105 -9.46 0.76 4.29
N THR A 106 -10.00 -0.43 4.04
CA THR A 106 -11.31 -0.60 3.41
C THR A 106 -12.41 0.03 4.26
N GLU A 107 -12.43 -0.25 5.57
CA GLU A 107 -13.43 0.32 6.48
C GLU A 107 -13.34 1.84 6.54
N MET A 108 -12.13 2.38 6.56
CA MET A 108 -11.93 3.84 6.57
C MET A 108 -12.49 4.49 5.31
N ILE A 109 -12.24 3.91 4.14
CA ILE A 109 -12.75 4.41 2.87
C ILE A 109 -14.26 4.29 2.82
N GLU A 110 -14.83 3.16 3.27
CA GLU A 110 -16.26 2.95 3.33
C GLU A 110 -16.97 3.99 4.18
N GLN A 111 -16.41 4.33 5.34
CA GLN A 111 -16.98 5.36 6.21
C GLN A 111 -17.06 6.72 5.49
N SER A 112 -16.04 7.07 4.71
CA SER A 112 -16.06 8.31 3.93
C SER A 112 -17.08 8.26 2.80
N LEU A 113 -17.16 7.14 2.08
CA LEU A 113 -18.10 6.97 0.97
C LEU A 113 -19.54 6.92 1.45
N ASP A 114 -19.79 6.45 2.65
CA ASP A 114 -21.16 6.37 3.21
C ASP A 114 -21.79 7.74 3.45
N ARG A 115 -21.05 8.82 3.32
CA ARG A 115 -21.58 10.19 3.35
C ARG A 115 -22.43 10.52 2.10
N ILE A 116 -22.32 9.71 1.07
CA ILE A 116 -23.09 9.84 -0.17
C ILE A 116 -23.86 8.54 -0.46
N SER A 117 -24.90 8.63 -1.28
CA SER A 117 -25.73 7.46 -1.65
C SER A 117 -24.93 6.42 -2.44
N SER A 118 -25.43 5.19 -2.46
CA SER A 118 -24.82 4.11 -3.25
C SER A 118 -24.70 4.49 -4.74
N HIS A 119 -25.75 5.14 -5.28
CA HIS A 119 -25.73 5.61 -6.67
C HIS A 119 -24.59 6.61 -6.88
N ASN A 120 -24.44 7.59 -5.97
CA ASN A 120 -23.39 8.59 -6.07
C ASN A 120 -21.99 8.00 -5.85
N GLN A 121 -21.86 6.97 -5.02
CA GLN A 121 -20.59 6.24 -4.87
C GLN A 121 -20.16 5.62 -6.20
N GLN A 122 -21.08 4.96 -6.88
CA GLN A 122 -20.81 4.34 -8.19
C GLN A 122 -20.43 5.41 -9.23
N LEU A 123 -21.15 6.54 -9.23
CA LEU A 123 -20.85 7.65 -10.12
C LEU A 123 -19.45 8.24 -9.83
N LEU A 124 -19.10 8.41 -8.56
CA LEU A 124 -17.79 8.92 -8.16
C LEU A 124 -16.67 8.01 -8.67
N VAL A 125 -16.80 6.69 -8.48
CA VAL A 125 -15.80 5.72 -8.94
C VAL A 125 -15.68 5.77 -10.47
N TYR A 126 -16.81 5.83 -11.18
CA TYR A 126 -16.82 5.96 -12.63
C TYR A 126 -16.09 7.21 -13.11
N LEU A 127 -16.39 8.36 -12.50
CA LEU A 127 -15.79 9.64 -12.88
C LEU A 127 -14.29 9.68 -12.54
N LEU A 128 -13.89 9.15 -11.38
CA LEU A 128 -12.47 9.02 -11.02
C LEU A 128 -11.73 8.14 -12.02
N GLY A 129 -12.35 7.06 -12.46
CA GLY A 129 -11.77 6.20 -13.50
C GLY A 129 -11.52 6.97 -14.79
N LYS A 130 -12.45 7.82 -15.19
CA LYS A 130 -12.27 8.66 -16.40
C LYS A 130 -11.15 9.68 -16.22
N VAL A 131 -11.08 10.32 -15.06
CA VAL A 131 -9.97 11.25 -14.75
C VAL A 131 -8.63 10.53 -14.77
N ALA A 132 -8.58 9.30 -14.29
CA ALA A 132 -7.38 8.45 -14.26
C ALA A 132 -7.10 7.76 -15.63
N ASN A 133 -7.90 8.04 -16.64
CA ASN A 133 -7.77 7.45 -17.98
C ASN A 133 -7.95 5.92 -18.00
N LEU A 134 -8.89 5.46 -17.24
CA LEU A 134 -9.24 4.03 -17.17
C LEU A 134 -10.62 3.74 -17.78
#